data_5c347d703ba3076e06c5262f07d60f5e
#
_entry.id   5c347d703ba3076e06c5262f07d60f5e
#
_cell.length_a   1.000
_cell.length_b   1.000
_cell.length_c   1.000
_cell.angle_alpha   90.00
_cell.angle_beta   90.00
_cell.angle_gamma   90.00
#
_symmetry.space_group_name_H-M   'P 1'
#
loop_
_entity.id
_entity.type
_entity.pdbx_description
1 polymer ?
#
loop_
_entity_poly.entity_id
_entity_poly.type
_entity_poly.pdbx_seq_one_letter_code
_entity_poly.pdbx_strand_id
1 'polypeptide(L)'
;MPASAQEIRAAIESLTAEELLRIRQFAVWRLRALGNNGGRDHEDLLQEAVVRTVAGDRHWNERGVSFPHHLIGAMRSISSHWAAELAGRSPAEIDAAGGNLIETMPSPTVSPEMELAAKQEVEAVERLLAGDAAALRVLGCIRRGMTGPETQQAIGYSKTEYETVMKHMRRKLRGAGARGAN
;
A
#
# COMPACT_ATOMS: atom_id res chain seq x y z
N MET A 1 -26.82 -4.88 -10.13
CA MET A 1 -26.95 -5.67 -8.89
C MET A 1 -25.63 -5.54 -8.12
N PRO A 2 -25.64 -5.50 -6.79
CA PRO A 2 -24.40 -5.53 -6.02
C PRO A 2 -23.69 -6.86 -6.24
N ALA A 3 -22.36 -6.82 -6.20
CA ALA A 3 -21.54 -8.01 -6.32
C ALA A 3 -21.71 -8.94 -5.09
N SER A 4 -21.66 -10.23 -5.32
CA SER A 4 -21.67 -11.24 -4.27
C SER A 4 -20.31 -11.29 -3.54
N ALA A 5 -20.29 -11.89 -2.35
CA ALA A 5 -19.05 -12.07 -1.59
C ALA A 5 -18.00 -12.89 -2.37
N GLN A 6 -18.44 -13.81 -3.23
CA GLN A 6 -17.55 -14.60 -4.07
C GLN A 6 -16.91 -13.75 -5.20
N GLU A 7 -17.69 -12.88 -5.85
CA GLU A 7 -17.19 -11.95 -6.86
C GLU A 7 -16.21 -10.94 -6.26
N ILE A 8 -16.50 -10.44 -5.05
CA ILE A 8 -15.60 -9.54 -4.31
C ILE A 8 -14.27 -10.25 -3.99
N ARG A 9 -14.32 -11.50 -3.53
CA ARG A 9 -13.10 -12.28 -3.25
C ARG A 9 -12.28 -12.50 -4.51
N ALA A 10 -12.90 -12.89 -5.62
CA ALA A 10 -12.24 -13.05 -6.90
C ALA A 10 -11.60 -11.73 -7.38
N ALA A 11 -12.29 -10.61 -7.18
CA ALA A 11 -11.75 -9.28 -7.50
C ALA A 11 -10.53 -8.92 -6.66
N ILE A 12 -10.52 -9.24 -5.35
CA ILE A 12 -9.37 -9.05 -4.47
C ILE A 12 -8.17 -9.88 -4.95
N GLU A 13 -8.39 -11.15 -5.27
CA GLU A 13 -7.36 -12.07 -5.74
C GLU A 13 -6.80 -11.68 -7.13
N SER A 14 -7.59 -11.02 -7.96
CA SER A 14 -7.19 -10.55 -9.29
C SER A 14 -6.47 -9.21 -9.31
N LEU A 15 -6.36 -8.50 -8.16
CA LEU A 15 -5.64 -7.23 -8.09
C LEU A 15 -4.17 -7.39 -8.49
N THR A 16 -3.76 -6.60 -9.45
CA THR A 16 -2.35 -6.53 -9.86
C THR A 16 -1.51 -5.80 -8.82
N ALA A 17 -0.20 -6.04 -8.85
CA ALA A 17 0.75 -5.34 -7.96
C ALA A 17 0.70 -3.82 -8.15
N GLU A 18 0.48 -3.35 -9.38
CA GLU A 18 0.33 -1.93 -9.70
C GLU A 18 -0.95 -1.33 -9.09
N GLU A 19 -2.08 -2.04 -9.20
CA GLU A 19 -3.34 -1.60 -8.60
C GLU A 19 -3.26 -1.57 -7.08
N LEU A 20 -2.66 -2.58 -6.45
CA LEU A 20 -2.41 -2.59 -5.01
C LEU A 20 -1.52 -1.43 -4.56
N LEU A 21 -0.47 -1.12 -5.32
CA LEU A 21 0.39 0.02 -5.04
C LEU A 21 -0.39 1.35 -5.12
N ARG A 22 -1.21 1.52 -6.16
CA ARG A 22 -2.06 2.70 -6.34
C ARG A 22 -3.05 2.87 -5.17
N ILE A 23 -3.71 1.79 -4.75
CA ILE A 23 -4.64 1.79 -3.62
C ILE A 23 -3.93 2.21 -2.32
N ARG A 24 -2.74 1.64 -2.05
CA ARG A 24 -1.93 1.99 -0.88
C ARG A 24 -1.45 3.45 -0.91
N GLN A 25 -0.97 3.92 -2.04
CA GLN A 25 -0.55 5.31 -2.22
C GLN A 25 -1.71 6.28 -1.96
N PHE A 26 -2.91 5.95 -2.44
CA PHE A 26 -4.11 6.75 -2.14
C PHE A 26 -4.39 6.79 -0.64
N ALA A 27 -4.34 5.66 0.06
CA ALA A 27 -4.59 5.59 1.50
C ALA A 27 -3.59 6.46 2.29
N VAL A 28 -2.29 6.34 1.99
CA VAL A 28 -1.23 7.16 2.62
C VAL A 28 -1.47 8.65 2.39
N TRP A 29 -1.68 9.01 1.12
CA TRP A 29 -1.88 10.41 0.74
C TRP A 29 -3.16 10.99 1.37
N ARG A 30 -4.26 10.22 1.36
CA ARG A 30 -5.54 10.66 1.94
C ARG A 30 -5.43 10.95 3.43
N LEU A 31 -4.79 10.09 4.21
CA LEU A 31 -4.61 10.31 5.63
C LEU A 31 -3.68 11.49 5.93
N ARG A 32 -2.63 11.68 5.13
CA ARG A 32 -1.76 12.88 5.24
C ARG A 32 -2.53 14.16 4.98
N ALA A 33 -3.38 14.19 3.95
CA ALA A 33 -4.18 15.36 3.60
C ALA A 33 -5.21 15.73 4.69
N LEU A 34 -5.72 14.74 5.43
CA LEU A 34 -6.65 14.96 6.53
C LEU A 34 -5.95 15.39 7.85
N GLY A 35 -4.66 15.12 7.99
CA GLY A 35 -3.86 15.47 9.14
C GLY A 35 -4.15 14.62 10.37
N ASN A 36 -5.21 14.91 11.12
CA ASN A 36 -5.58 14.12 12.29
C ASN A 36 -6.49 12.95 11.89
N ASN A 37 -6.02 11.74 12.10
CA ASN A 37 -6.71 10.48 11.80
C ASN A 37 -6.95 9.60 13.04
N GLY A 38 -6.79 10.14 14.24
CA GLY A 38 -7.03 9.44 15.50
C GLY A 38 -6.09 8.26 15.75
N GLY A 39 -4.86 8.34 15.26
CA GLY A 39 -3.84 7.29 15.37
C GLY A 39 -4.02 6.09 14.42
N ARG A 40 -5.02 6.16 13.52
CA ARG A 40 -5.24 5.13 12.49
C ARG A 40 -4.27 5.34 11.34
N ASP A 41 -3.77 4.25 10.77
CA ASP A 41 -2.84 4.30 9.65
C ASP A 41 -3.50 3.95 8.30
N HIS A 42 -2.70 3.94 7.25
CA HIS A 42 -3.18 3.65 5.90
C HIS A 42 -3.56 2.17 5.69
N GLU A 43 -2.99 1.27 6.49
CA GLU A 43 -3.35 -0.15 6.45
C GLU A 43 -4.71 -0.36 7.11
N ASP A 44 -4.99 0.33 8.22
CA ASP A 44 -6.31 0.35 8.86
C ASP A 44 -7.39 0.84 7.89
N LEU A 45 -7.10 1.91 7.14
CA LEU A 45 -8.04 2.46 6.17
C LEU A 45 -8.33 1.48 5.03
N LEU A 46 -7.31 0.83 4.50
CA LEU A 46 -7.48 -0.18 3.46
C LEU A 46 -8.24 -1.40 3.97
N GLN A 47 -7.86 -1.90 5.13
CA GLN A 47 -8.52 -3.05 5.76
C GLN A 47 -10.00 -2.77 6.01
N GLU A 48 -10.34 -1.61 6.55
CA GLU A 48 -11.71 -1.21 6.82
C GLU A 48 -12.53 -1.10 5.53
N ALA A 49 -11.94 -0.58 4.44
CA ALA A 49 -12.61 -0.51 3.15
C ALA A 49 -12.92 -1.90 2.59
N VAL A 50 -11.98 -2.85 2.69
CA VAL A 50 -12.17 -4.23 2.26
C VAL A 50 -13.23 -4.92 3.12
N VAL A 51 -13.14 -4.82 4.45
CA VAL A 51 -14.09 -5.43 5.39
C VAL A 51 -15.51 -4.96 5.13
N ARG A 52 -15.74 -3.65 5.01
CA ARG A 52 -17.07 -3.08 4.73
C ARG A 52 -17.60 -3.46 3.35
N THR A 53 -16.72 -3.67 2.37
CA THR A 53 -17.12 -4.14 1.05
C THR A 53 -17.55 -5.60 1.11
N VAL A 54 -16.80 -6.46 1.80
CA VAL A 54 -17.14 -7.89 1.97
C VAL A 54 -18.38 -8.09 2.82
N ALA A 55 -18.56 -7.28 3.87
CA ALA A 55 -19.75 -7.29 4.73
C ALA A 55 -21.01 -6.78 4.02
N GLY A 56 -20.89 -6.12 2.88
CA GLY A 56 -22.02 -5.54 2.14
C GLY A 56 -22.44 -4.16 2.62
N ASP A 57 -21.71 -3.53 3.55
CA ASP A 57 -21.96 -2.14 3.98
C ASP A 57 -21.58 -1.14 2.88
N ARG A 58 -20.71 -1.56 1.98
CA ARG A 58 -20.28 -0.84 0.78
C ARG A 58 -20.48 -1.72 -0.45
N HIS A 59 -21.59 -1.49 -1.15
CA HIS A 59 -21.93 -2.27 -2.32
C HIS A 59 -21.03 -1.92 -3.52
N TRP A 60 -20.31 -2.91 -4.03
CA TRP A 60 -19.61 -2.81 -5.30
C TRP A 60 -20.53 -3.23 -6.44
N ASN A 61 -20.50 -2.47 -7.54
CA ASN A 61 -21.17 -2.80 -8.78
C ASN A 61 -20.12 -2.95 -9.88
N GLU A 62 -19.79 -4.18 -10.22
CA GLU A 62 -18.78 -4.52 -11.22
C GLU A 62 -19.02 -3.85 -12.59
N ARG A 63 -20.29 -3.68 -12.97
CA ARG A 63 -20.65 -3.02 -14.26
C ARG A 63 -20.50 -1.51 -14.21
N GLY A 64 -20.35 -0.92 -13.05
CA GLY A 64 -20.28 0.52 -12.88
C GLY A 64 -18.86 1.05 -12.74
N VAL A 65 -18.06 0.41 -11.87
CA VAL A 65 -16.70 0.85 -11.56
C VAL A 65 -15.79 -0.36 -11.33
N SER A 66 -14.50 -0.24 -11.69
CA SER A 66 -13.52 -1.27 -11.39
C SER A 66 -13.34 -1.41 -9.88
N PHE A 67 -12.91 -2.58 -9.41
CA PHE A 67 -12.73 -2.86 -7.99
C PHE A 67 -11.72 -1.91 -7.30
N PRO A 68 -10.57 -1.57 -7.92
CA PRO A 68 -9.67 -0.56 -7.37
C PRO A 68 -10.33 0.81 -7.16
N HIS A 69 -11.12 1.29 -8.12
CA HIS A 69 -11.86 2.55 -7.99
C HIS A 69 -12.92 2.51 -6.89
N HIS A 70 -13.62 1.36 -6.75
CA HIS A 70 -14.55 1.16 -5.65
C HIS A 70 -13.86 1.26 -4.29
N LEU A 71 -12.71 0.58 -4.10
CA LEU A 71 -11.94 0.65 -2.85
C LEU A 71 -11.45 2.08 -2.55
N ILE A 72 -10.98 2.82 -3.56
CA ILE A 72 -10.60 4.23 -3.41
C ILE A 72 -11.79 5.07 -2.95
N GLY A 73 -12.96 4.89 -3.54
CA GLY A 73 -14.19 5.56 -3.13
C GLY A 73 -14.62 5.20 -1.70
N ALA A 74 -14.53 3.93 -1.33
CA ALA A 74 -14.81 3.46 0.02
C ALA A 74 -13.86 4.08 1.05
N MET A 75 -12.55 4.06 0.78
CA MET A 75 -11.53 4.66 1.63
C MET A 75 -11.73 6.18 1.80
N ARG A 76 -12.09 6.89 0.72
CA ARG A 76 -12.42 8.32 0.78
C ARG A 76 -13.55 8.56 1.78
N SER A 77 -14.66 7.87 1.62
CA SER A 77 -15.82 8.02 2.49
C SER A 77 -15.51 7.65 3.94
N ILE A 78 -14.80 6.54 4.19
CA ILE A 78 -14.43 6.09 5.53
C ILE A 78 -13.54 7.13 6.22
N SER A 79 -12.51 7.59 5.54
CA SER A 79 -11.58 8.58 6.08
C SER A 79 -12.24 9.93 6.35
N SER A 80 -13.22 10.34 5.54
CA SER A 80 -14.02 11.55 5.80
C SER A 80 -14.87 11.40 7.04
N HIS A 81 -15.46 10.21 7.29
CA HIS A 81 -16.18 9.93 8.53
C HIS A 81 -15.26 9.98 9.74
N TRP A 82 -14.08 9.39 9.67
CA TRP A 82 -13.10 9.44 10.76
C TRP A 82 -12.67 10.88 11.10
N ALA A 83 -12.37 11.67 10.07
CA ALA A 83 -11.99 13.06 10.27
C ALA A 83 -13.16 13.92 10.79
N ALA A 84 -14.38 13.65 10.34
CA ALA A 84 -15.58 14.33 10.80
C ALA A 84 -15.86 14.06 12.27
N GLU A 85 -15.75 12.80 12.69
CA GLU A 85 -15.89 12.38 14.07
C GLU A 85 -14.89 13.10 15.00
N LEU A 86 -13.63 13.17 14.60
CA LEU A 86 -12.56 13.85 15.35
C LEU A 86 -12.70 15.37 15.37
N ALA A 87 -13.21 15.97 14.28
CA ALA A 87 -13.33 17.42 14.15
C ALA A 87 -14.68 17.98 14.62
N GLY A 88 -15.65 17.12 14.97
CA GLY A 88 -17.02 17.53 15.26
C GLY A 88 -17.72 18.19 14.06
N ARG A 89 -17.38 17.81 12.83
CA ARG A 89 -17.91 18.32 11.55
C ARG A 89 -18.65 17.22 10.81
N SER A 90 -19.37 17.59 9.76
CA SER A 90 -19.95 16.60 8.85
C SER A 90 -18.91 16.03 7.86
N PRO A 91 -19.07 14.79 7.38
CA PRO A 91 -18.17 14.24 6.35
C PRO A 91 -18.17 15.07 5.05
N ALA A 92 -19.28 15.70 4.71
CA ALA A 92 -19.39 16.56 3.53
C ALA A 92 -18.53 17.82 3.66
N GLU A 93 -18.44 18.42 4.85
CA GLU A 93 -17.58 19.58 5.10
C GLU A 93 -16.09 19.22 5.03
N ILE A 94 -15.74 18.01 5.50
CA ILE A 94 -14.37 17.49 5.38
C ILE A 94 -14.00 17.25 3.91
N ASP A 95 -14.89 16.67 3.12
CA ASP A 95 -14.64 16.43 1.69
C ASP A 95 -14.60 17.76 0.90
N ALA A 96 -15.42 18.73 1.23
CA ALA A 96 -15.38 20.05 0.61
C ALA A 96 -14.09 20.81 0.92
N ALA A 97 -13.59 20.72 2.16
CA ALA A 97 -12.32 21.34 2.56
C ALA A 97 -11.11 20.67 1.90
N GLY A 98 -11.21 19.36 1.62
CA GLY A 98 -10.16 18.58 0.97
C GLY A 98 -10.11 18.70 -0.57
N GLY A 99 -11.05 19.42 -1.20
CA GLY A 99 -11.17 19.56 -2.66
C GLY A 99 -11.51 18.24 -3.38
N ASN A 100 -11.56 18.28 -4.72
CA ASN A 100 -11.80 17.07 -5.53
C ASN A 100 -10.51 16.26 -5.68
N LEU A 101 -10.16 15.57 -4.61
CA LEU A 101 -8.88 14.90 -4.39
C LEU A 101 -8.59 13.75 -5.35
N ILE A 102 -9.61 13.25 -6.09
CA ILE A 102 -9.41 12.22 -7.14
C ILE A 102 -8.80 12.87 -8.39
N GLU A 103 -9.16 14.13 -8.69
CA GLU A 103 -8.58 14.87 -9.83
C GLU A 103 -7.17 15.42 -9.53
N THR A 104 -6.85 15.64 -8.25
CA THR A 104 -5.51 16.11 -7.82
C THR A 104 -4.58 15.00 -7.37
N MET A 105 -5.02 13.71 -7.41
CA MET A 105 -4.04 12.63 -7.31
C MET A 105 -3.07 12.79 -8.48
N PRO A 106 -1.78 13.00 -8.21
CA PRO A 106 -0.81 12.88 -9.27
C PRO A 106 -1.09 11.53 -9.94
N SER A 107 -1.29 11.55 -11.26
CA SER A 107 -1.18 10.32 -12.04
C SER A 107 0.04 9.57 -11.49
N PRO A 108 0.08 8.25 -11.48
CA PRO A 108 1.27 7.49 -11.07
C PRO A 108 2.45 7.71 -12.03
N THR A 109 2.43 8.78 -12.78
CA THR A 109 3.61 9.37 -13.37
C THR A 109 4.45 9.82 -12.20
N VAL A 110 5.24 8.89 -11.70
CA VAL A 110 6.30 9.15 -10.73
C VAL A 110 7.03 10.37 -11.28
N SER A 111 7.05 11.49 -10.55
CA SER A 111 7.79 12.64 -11.05
C SER A 111 9.23 12.17 -11.26
N PRO A 112 9.95 12.69 -12.27
CA PRO A 112 11.35 12.32 -12.51
C PRO A 112 12.19 12.39 -11.22
N GLU A 113 11.85 13.30 -10.32
CA GLU A 113 12.50 13.45 -9.01
C GLU A 113 12.16 12.31 -8.05
N MET A 114 10.91 11.87 -8.01
CA MET A 114 10.50 10.72 -7.19
C MET A 114 11.05 9.41 -7.75
N GLU A 115 11.12 9.28 -9.08
CA GLU A 115 11.75 8.14 -9.74
C GLU A 115 13.25 8.09 -9.45
N LEU A 116 13.91 9.24 -9.49
CA LEU A 116 15.31 9.37 -9.12
C LEU A 116 15.54 9.06 -7.65
N ALA A 117 14.70 9.58 -6.75
CA ALA A 117 14.76 9.31 -5.32
C ALA A 117 14.55 7.82 -5.01
N ALA A 118 13.54 7.19 -5.59
CA ALA A 118 13.29 5.76 -5.44
C ALA A 118 14.45 4.91 -5.98
N LYS A 119 15.06 5.31 -7.11
CA LYS A 119 16.23 4.66 -7.67
C LYS A 119 17.43 4.78 -6.75
N GLN A 120 17.68 5.96 -6.18
CA GLN A 120 18.75 6.20 -5.21
C GLN A 120 18.54 5.38 -3.92
N GLU A 121 17.32 5.25 -3.43
CA GLU A 121 17.00 4.40 -2.27
C GLU A 121 17.30 2.92 -2.55
N VAL A 122 16.90 2.42 -3.72
CA VAL A 122 17.19 1.05 -4.13
C VAL A 122 18.71 0.83 -4.24
N GLU A 123 19.44 1.75 -4.86
CA GLU A 123 20.91 1.68 -4.96
C GLU A 123 21.57 1.75 -3.58
N ALA A 124 21.03 2.52 -2.64
CA ALA A 124 21.51 2.57 -1.26
C ALA A 124 21.31 1.23 -0.55
N VAL A 125 20.15 0.60 -0.73
CA VAL A 125 19.88 -0.75 -0.19
C VAL A 125 20.81 -1.78 -0.81
N GLU A 126 21.03 -1.75 -2.12
CA GLU A 126 21.96 -2.65 -2.81
C GLU A 126 23.40 -2.48 -2.30
N ARG A 127 23.85 -1.25 -2.09
CA ARG A 127 25.17 -0.96 -1.48
C ARG A 127 25.28 -1.51 -0.05
N LEU A 128 24.25 -1.37 0.77
CA LEU A 128 24.23 -1.91 2.13
C LEU A 128 24.28 -3.44 2.15
N LEU A 129 23.71 -4.08 1.14
CA LEU A 129 23.71 -5.53 0.97
C LEU A 129 24.90 -6.03 0.14
N ALA A 130 25.77 -5.13 -0.34
CA ALA A 130 26.96 -5.50 -1.10
C ALA A 130 27.82 -6.51 -0.31
N GLY A 131 28.22 -7.59 -0.99
CA GLY A 131 28.94 -8.71 -0.36
C GLY A 131 28.04 -9.80 0.24
N ASP A 132 26.72 -9.61 0.26
CA ASP A 132 25.75 -10.62 0.68
C ASP A 132 24.94 -11.14 -0.53
N ALA A 133 25.51 -12.12 -1.22
CA ALA A 133 24.89 -12.66 -2.44
C ALA A 133 23.51 -13.29 -2.18
N ALA A 134 23.25 -13.82 -0.98
CA ALA A 134 21.96 -14.37 -0.60
C ALA A 134 20.91 -13.28 -0.47
N ALA A 135 21.25 -12.19 0.22
CA ALA A 135 20.38 -11.03 0.39
C ALA A 135 20.07 -10.34 -0.95
N LEU A 136 21.06 -10.19 -1.82
CA LEU A 136 20.87 -9.59 -3.15
C LEU A 136 19.94 -10.45 -4.05
N ARG A 137 20.03 -11.77 -3.99
CA ARG A 137 19.10 -12.66 -4.72
C ARG A 137 17.67 -12.49 -4.22
N VAL A 138 17.48 -12.48 -2.90
CA VAL A 138 16.15 -12.24 -2.30
C VAL A 138 15.62 -10.85 -2.68
N LEU A 139 16.45 -9.81 -2.60
CA LEU A 139 16.08 -8.45 -3.03
C LEU A 139 15.66 -8.41 -4.50
N GLY A 140 16.36 -9.11 -5.38
CA GLY A 140 16.02 -9.23 -6.79
C GLY A 140 14.65 -9.89 -7.04
N CYS A 141 14.26 -10.86 -6.21
CA CYS A 141 12.92 -11.48 -6.27
C CYS A 141 11.85 -10.51 -5.75
N ILE A 142 12.09 -9.83 -4.64
CA ILE A 142 11.19 -8.80 -4.07
C ILE A 142 10.93 -7.68 -5.09
N ARG A 143 11.95 -7.22 -5.79
CA ARG A 143 11.81 -6.19 -6.86
C ARG A 143 10.95 -6.64 -8.04
N ARG A 144 10.90 -7.94 -8.32
CA ARG A 144 9.99 -8.53 -9.32
C ARG A 144 8.58 -8.79 -8.78
N GLY A 145 8.28 -8.38 -7.54
CA GLY A 145 6.97 -8.55 -6.91
C GLY A 145 6.68 -9.98 -6.42
N MET A 146 7.70 -10.83 -6.33
CA MET A 146 7.53 -12.20 -5.88
C MET A 146 7.18 -12.27 -4.39
N THR A 147 6.21 -13.10 -4.04
CA THR A 147 5.87 -13.44 -2.66
C THR A 147 6.98 -14.26 -1.99
N GLY A 148 6.92 -14.43 -0.67
CA GLY A 148 7.89 -15.24 0.07
C GLY A 148 8.01 -16.68 -0.46
N PRO A 149 6.91 -17.44 -0.65
CA PRO A 149 6.93 -18.78 -1.24
C PRO A 149 7.51 -18.82 -2.66
N GLU A 150 7.12 -17.87 -3.53
CA GLU A 150 7.66 -17.78 -4.90
C GLU A 150 9.16 -17.49 -4.91
N THR A 151 9.62 -16.60 -4.00
CA THR A 151 11.03 -16.30 -3.82
C THR A 151 11.80 -17.55 -3.40
N GLN A 152 11.29 -18.31 -2.41
CA GLN A 152 11.92 -19.57 -1.96
C GLN A 152 12.07 -20.55 -3.11
N GLN A 153 11.02 -20.74 -3.90
CA GLN A 153 11.02 -21.62 -5.05
C GLN A 153 11.99 -21.14 -6.14
N ALA A 154 12.00 -19.83 -6.44
CA ALA A 154 12.85 -19.25 -7.50
C ALA A 154 14.35 -19.34 -7.19
N ILE A 155 14.73 -19.25 -5.92
CA ILE A 155 16.17 -19.28 -5.50
C ILE A 155 16.59 -20.60 -4.85
N GLY A 156 15.66 -21.55 -4.70
CA GLY A 156 15.92 -22.88 -4.15
C GLY A 156 16.19 -22.87 -2.63
N TYR A 157 15.61 -21.93 -1.89
CA TYR A 157 15.77 -21.85 -0.45
C TYR A 157 14.65 -22.55 0.30
N SER A 158 15.02 -23.27 1.37
CA SER A 158 14.06 -23.70 2.37
C SER A 158 13.44 -22.50 3.11
N LYS A 159 12.32 -22.70 3.77
CA LYS A 159 11.67 -21.68 4.60
C LYS A 159 12.63 -21.08 5.63
N THR A 160 13.41 -21.93 6.30
CA THR A 160 14.37 -21.54 7.35
C THR A 160 15.50 -20.67 6.78
N GLU A 161 16.05 -21.04 5.62
CA GLU A 161 17.09 -20.26 4.95
C GLU A 161 16.56 -18.89 4.53
N TYR A 162 15.39 -18.83 3.91
CA TYR A 162 14.74 -17.60 3.54
C TYR A 162 14.50 -16.68 4.74
N GLU A 163 13.92 -17.20 5.83
CA GLU A 163 13.68 -16.43 7.06
C GLU A 163 14.97 -15.90 7.67
N THR A 164 16.05 -16.68 7.62
CA THR A 164 17.38 -16.28 8.10
C THR A 164 17.92 -15.11 7.29
N VAL A 165 17.86 -15.19 5.96
CA VAL A 165 18.27 -14.10 5.07
C VAL A 165 17.43 -12.86 5.30
N MET A 166 16.12 -12.98 5.41
CA MET A 166 15.22 -11.87 5.68
C MET A 166 15.51 -11.20 7.03
N LYS A 167 15.79 -11.97 8.08
CA LYS A 167 16.18 -11.45 9.39
C LYS A 167 17.51 -10.69 9.31
N HIS A 168 18.48 -11.22 8.57
CA HIS A 168 19.76 -10.56 8.35
C HIS A 168 19.60 -9.23 7.59
N MET A 169 18.85 -9.22 6.49
CA MET A 169 18.52 -8.02 5.73
C MET A 169 17.89 -6.94 6.61
N ARG A 170 16.86 -7.29 7.37
CA ARG A 170 16.18 -6.34 8.28
C ARG A 170 17.14 -5.74 9.31
N ARG A 171 18.06 -6.55 9.85
CA ARG A 171 19.06 -6.08 10.82
C ARG A 171 20.02 -5.07 10.18
N LYS A 172 20.53 -5.33 8.97
CA LYS A 172 21.40 -4.42 8.22
C LYS A 172 20.70 -3.09 7.92
N LEU A 173 19.46 -3.14 7.45
CA LEU A 173 18.68 -1.95 7.10
C LEU A 173 18.37 -1.09 8.34
N ARG A 174 18.01 -1.70 9.47
CA ARG A 174 17.81 -0.96 10.74
C ARG A 174 19.09 -0.28 11.23
N GLY A 175 20.23 -0.97 11.13
CA GLY A 175 21.51 -0.42 11.54
C GLY A 175 21.98 0.76 10.67
N ALA A 176 21.53 0.84 9.43
CA ALA A 176 21.80 1.97 8.52
C ALA A 176 20.91 3.18 8.82
N GLY A 177 19.61 2.94 9.07
CA GLY A 177 18.66 4.01 9.44
C GLY A 177 19.02 4.71 10.74
N ALA A 178 19.54 3.98 11.73
CA ALA A 178 19.99 4.55 13.00
C ALA A 178 21.25 5.43 12.87
N ARG A 179 22.06 5.26 11.83
CA ARG A 179 23.29 6.06 11.57
C ARG A 179 23.06 7.31 10.74
N GLY A 180 21.91 7.42 10.06
CA GLY A 180 21.54 8.60 9.26
C GLY A 180 20.72 9.65 10.00
N ALA A 181 20.40 9.42 11.27
CA ALA A 181 19.59 10.30 12.11
C ALA A 181 20.42 11.11 13.15
N ASN A 182 21.75 11.18 12.97
CA ASN A 182 22.64 11.96 13.85
C ASN A 182 23.26 13.14 13.11
#